data_6910fa0063e89e1f87c8a46132814bb6
#
_entry.id   6910fa0063e89e1f87c8a46132814bb6
#
_cell.length_a   1.000
_cell.length_b   1.000
_cell.length_c   1.000
_cell.angle_alpha   90.00
_cell.angle_beta   90.00
_cell.angle_gamma   90.00
#
_symmetry.space_group_name_H-M   'P 1'
#
loop_
_entity.id
_entity.type
_entity.pdbx_description
1 polymer ?
#
loop_
_entity_poly.entity_id
_entity_poly.type
_entity_poly.pdbx_seq_one_letter_code
_entity_poly.pdbx_strand_id
1 'polypeptide(L)'
;TETYITLGSAYRNEQTLHVALNLLARATKQQKAFEGFLSLSRWDTLHGDAPQQQPVELTREELMNATNTSLAVIKALVDRGMLVLYQKEVGRLNTSEEAHPELMKPLNEAQTEAFNSINEQFAEKNVVLLHGVTSSGKTEIYIHFIQQALDRSEQVLYLLPEIALTVQITSRLKKVFGNRLGIYHSKYSDAERVEIWNKQLSNAPYDVVL
;
A
#
# COMPACT_ATOMS: atom_id res chain seq x y z
N THR A 1 5.45 8.74 9.75
CA THR A 1 6.74 8.05 9.99
C THR A 1 6.48 6.86 10.89
N GLU A 2 6.76 5.66 10.46
CA GLU A 2 6.67 4.45 11.27
C GLU A 2 8.08 3.98 11.66
N THR A 3 8.16 3.32 12.81
CA THR A 3 9.42 2.77 13.29
C THR A 3 9.51 1.30 12.90
N TYR A 4 10.45 0.99 12.03
CA TYR A 4 10.77 -0.36 11.57
C TYR A 4 11.92 -0.96 12.37
N ILE A 5 12.01 -2.29 12.31
CA ILE A 5 13.05 -3.06 12.98
C ILE A 5 13.83 -3.86 11.94
N THR A 6 15.13 -3.88 12.07
CA THR A 6 16.01 -4.76 11.31
C THR A 6 17.01 -5.46 12.22
N LEU A 7 17.63 -6.52 11.71
CA LEU A 7 18.67 -7.25 12.42
C LEU A 7 19.96 -6.41 12.50
N GLY A 8 20.58 -6.40 13.67
CA GLY A 8 21.87 -5.76 13.87
C GLY A 8 22.94 -6.34 12.95
N SER A 9 23.83 -5.49 12.44
CA SER A 9 24.84 -5.90 11.45
C SER A 9 25.76 -7.03 11.93
N ALA A 10 26.01 -7.09 13.26
CA ALA A 10 26.82 -8.13 13.88
C ALA A 10 26.18 -9.52 13.90
N TYR A 11 24.86 -9.62 13.68
CA TYR A 11 24.08 -10.86 13.83
C TYR A 11 23.47 -11.36 12.52
N ARG A 12 24.03 -10.99 11.38
CA ARG A 12 23.49 -11.31 10.04
C ARG A 12 23.97 -12.65 9.47
N ASN A 13 24.65 -13.48 10.22
CA ASN A 13 25.05 -14.82 9.82
C ASN A 13 24.60 -15.87 10.84
N GLU A 14 24.50 -17.13 10.41
CA GLU A 14 23.98 -18.23 11.20
C GLU A 14 24.73 -18.43 12.54
N GLN A 15 26.07 -18.35 12.52
CA GLN A 15 26.88 -18.52 13.72
C GLN A 15 26.59 -17.44 14.77
N THR A 16 26.47 -16.18 14.32
CA THR A 16 26.19 -15.05 15.22
C THR A 16 24.75 -15.04 15.71
N LEU A 17 23.79 -15.56 14.93
CA LEU A 17 22.41 -15.77 15.38
C LEU A 17 22.34 -16.82 16.51
N HIS A 18 23.06 -17.93 16.39
CA HIS A 18 23.16 -18.92 17.46
C HIS A 18 23.79 -18.33 18.74
N VAL A 19 24.81 -17.50 18.60
CA VAL A 19 25.39 -16.77 19.74
C VAL A 19 24.37 -15.85 20.39
N ALA A 20 23.59 -15.08 19.61
CA ALA A 20 22.54 -14.21 20.11
C ALA A 20 21.47 -14.98 20.92
N LEU A 21 20.98 -16.11 20.38
CA LEU A 21 20.01 -16.94 21.07
C LEU A 21 20.55 -17.51 22.38
N ASN A 22 21.81 -17.96 22.42
CA ASN A 22 22.46 -18.43 23.64
C ASN A 22 22.60 -17.30 24.69
N LEU A 23 22.92 -16.08 24.29
CA LEU A 23 22.98 -14.92 25.17
C LEU A 23 21.61 -14.56 25.78
N LEU A 24 20.52 -14.90 25.07
CA LEU A 24 19.15 -14.64 25.50
C LEU A 24 18.53 -15.80 26.30
N ALA A 25 19.20 -16.93 26.46
CA ALA A 25 18.66 -18.15 27.10
C ALA A 25 18.11 -17.92 28.53
N ARG A 26 18.64 -16.91 29.26
CA ARG A 26 18.16 -16.53 30.60
C ARG A 26 17.18 -15.36 30.60
N ALA A 27 16.87 -14.79 29.43
CA ALA A 27 16.01 -13.63 29.26
C ALA A 27 14.80 -13.95 28.39
N THR A 28 13.93 -14.82 28.90
CA THR A 28 12.81 -15.46 28.16
C THR A 28 11.94 -14.50 27.34
N LYS A 29 11.65 -13.30 27.86
CA LYS A 29 10.87 -12.29 27.11
C LYS A 29 11.64 -11.70 25.92
N GLN A 30 12.96 -11.48 26.10
CA GLN A 30 13.83 -10.97 25.03
C GLN A 30 14.07 -12.06 23.98
N GLN A 31 14.27 -13.30 24.41
CA GLN A 31 14.40 -14.45 23.52
C GLN A 31 13.16 -14.62 22.66
N LYS A 32 11.96 -14.63 23.26
CA LYS A 32 10.68 -14.71 22.53
C LYS A 32 10.51 -13.59 21.49
N ALA A 33 10.87 -12.35 21.85
CA ALA A 33 10.79 -11.24 20.93
C ALA A 33 11.79 -11.37 19.76
N PHE A 34 13.00 -11.85 20.03
CA PHE A 34 14.03 -12.03 19.02
C PHE A 34 13.71 -13.19 18.07
N GLU A 35 13.26 -14.33 18.58
CA GLU A 35 12.80 -15.48 17.77
C GLU A 35 11.58 -15.08 16.91
N GLY A 36 10.62 -14.34 17.50
CA GLY A 36 9.48 -13.81 16.78
C GLY A 36 9.88 -12.86 15.65
N PHE A 37 10.90 -12.03 15.88
CA PHE A 37 11.46 -11.17 14.83
C PHE A 37 12.06 -12.00 13.69
N LEU A 38 12.89 -13.01 13.99
CA LEU A 38 13.53 -13.86 12.98
C LEU A 38 12.49 -14.57 12.12
N SER A 39 11.46 -15.16 12.76
CA SER A 39 10.40 -15.88 12.07
C SER A 39 9.54 -14.95 11.19
N LEU A 40 9.08 -13.83 11.72
CA LEU A 40 8.20 -12.90 10.98
C LEU A 40 8.93 -12.20 9.83
N SER A 41 10.19 -11.83 10.03
CA SER A 41 11.03 -11.22 9.00
C SER A 41 11.63 -12.23 8.02
N ARG A 42 11.41 -13.53 8.25
CA ARG A 42 11.96 -14.66 7.47
C ARG A 42 13.49 -14.70 7.44
N TRP A 43 14.17 -14.13 8.42
CA TRP A 43 15.62 -14.23 8.54
C TRP A 43 16.11 -15.65 8.77
N ASP A 44 15.32 -16.50 9.40
CA ASP A 44 15.58 -17.93 9.64
C ASP A 44 15.62 -18.78 8.35
N THR A 45 14.93 -18.35 7.30
CA THR A 45 14.83 -19.08 6.02
C THR A 45 15.80 -18.58 4.94
N LEU A 46 16.53 -17.49 5.20
CA LEU A 46 17.41 -16.85 4.20
C LEU A 46 18.77 -17.55 4.02
N HIS A 47 19.07 -18.59 4.79
CA HIS A 47 20.36 -19.30 4.80
C HIS A 47 20.36 -20.64 4.06
N GLY A 48 19.34 -20.97 3.26
CA GLY A 48 19.32 -22.09 2.35
C GLY A 48 19.65 -21.68 0.90
N ASP A 49 19.97 -22.65 0.04
CA ASP A 49 20.27 -22.47 -1.40
C ASP A 49 19.12 -21.87 -2.26
N ALA A 50 18.18 -21.16 -1.65
CA ALA A 50 17.09 -20.50 -2.33
C ALA A 50 17.49 -19.10 -2.82
N PRO A 51 16.98 -18.64 -3.99
CA PRO A 51 17.32 -17.34 -4.55
C PRO A 51 16.98 -16.24 -3.57
N GLN A 52 17.90 -15.26 -3.44
CA GLN A 52 17.89 -14.09 -2.55
C GLN A 52 16.52 -13.45 -2.37
N GLN A 53 15.72 -13.97 -1.44
CA GLN A 53 14.55 -13.26 -0.97
C GLN A 53 15.02 -12.19 0.03
N GLN A 54 14.61 -10.94 -0.18
CA GLN A 54 14.88 -9.89 0.79
C GLN A 54 14.06 -10.16 2.07
N PRO A 55 14.63 -9.87 3.26
CA PRO A 55 13.90 -10.01 4.50
C PRO A 55 12.65 -9.15 4.50
N VAL A 56 11.56 -9.66 5.06
CA VAL A 56 10.29 -8.92 5.17
C VAL A 56 10.49 -7.78 6.18
N GLU A 57 10.18 -6.56 5.76
CA GLU A 57 10.21 -5.42 6.68
C GLU A 57 9.13 -5.57 7.74
N LEU A 58 9.48 -5.34 9.00
CA LEU A 58 8.61 -5.47 10.15
C LEU A 58 8.61 -4.18 10.95
N THR A 59 7.43 -3.69 11.30
CA THR A 59 7.30 -2.54 12.19
C THR A 59 7.50 -2.96 13.65
N ARG A 60 7.91 -2.00 14.48
CA ARG A 60 8.01 -2.23 15.92
C ARG A 60 6.68 -2.67 16.54
N GLU A 61 5.56 -2.10 16.09
CA GLU A 61 4.23 -2.42 16.61
C GLU A 61 3.79 -3.83 16.22
N GLU A 62 4.02 -4.24 14.98
CA GLU A 62 3.74 -5.60 14.54
C GLU A 62 4.50 -6.64 15.36
N LEU A 63 5.80 -6.42 15.59
CA LEU A 63 6.59 -7.33 16.42
C LEU A 63 6.07 -7.38 17.86
N MET A 64 5.78 -6.24 18.47
CA MET A 64 5.25 -6.17 19.83
C MET A 64 3.91 -6.91 19.96
N ASN A 65 3.01 -6.71 18.99
CA ASN A 65 1.70 -7.36 18.98
C ASN A 65 1.81 -8.87 18.76
N ALA A 66 2.60 -9.31 17.79
CA ALA A 66 2.76 -10.72 17.46
C ALA A 66 3.43 -11.51 18.59
N THR A 67 4.40 -10.92 19.29
CA THR A 67 5.13 -11.58 20.38
C THR A 67 4.54 -11.31 21.76
N ASN A 68 3.55 -10.44 21.86
CA ASN A 68 2.97 -9.94 23.12
C ASN A 68 4.07 -9.44 24.09
N THR A 69 4.97 -8.60 23.58
CA THR A 69 6.08 -8.04 24.34
C THR A 69 6.00 -6.52 24.46
N SER A 70 6.64 -5.96 25.48
CA SER A 70 6.63 -4.51 25.75
C SER A 70 7.76 -3.80 25.02
N LEU A 71 7.62 -2.47 24.87
CA LEU A 71 8.65 -1.59 24.32
C LEU A 71 9.99 -1.72 25.05
N ALA A 72 9.98 -1.95 26.35
CA ALA A 72 11.20 -2.13 27.16
C ALA A 72 11.99 -3.37 26.73
N VAL A 73 11.31 -4.45 26.30
CA VAL A 73 11.95 -5.66 25.80
C VAL A 73 12.63 -5.39 24.46
N ILE A 74 11.95 -4.68 23.55
CA ILE A 74 12.53 -4.29 22.25
C ILE A 74 13.75 -3.39 22.45
N LYS A 75 13.62 -2.38 23.35
CA LYS A 75 14.74 -1.48 23.68
C LYS A 75 15.96 -2.23 24.20
N ALA A 76 15.76 -3.22 25.08
CA ALA A 76 16.86 -4.04 25.59
C ALA A 76 17.58 -4.86 24.49
N LEU A 77 16.88 -5.30 23.45
CA LEU A 77 17.49 -5.97 22.29
C LEU A 77 18.24 -4.97 21.39
N VAL A 78 17.74 -3.74 21.30
CA VAL A 78 18.42 -2.65 20.59
C VAL A 78 19.69 -2.22 21.33
N ASP A 79 19.64 -2.06 22.65
CA ASP A 79 20.80 -1.70 23.49
C ASP A 79 21.91 -2.77 23.43
N ARG A 80 21.55 -4.02 23.15
CA ARG A 80 22.48 -5.13 22.89
C ARG A 80 22.98 -5.19 21.44
N GLY A 81 22.52 -4.30 20.57
CA GLY A 81 22.87 -4.30 19.15
C GLY A 81 22.31 -5.48 18.35
N MET A 82 21.39 -6.28 18.92
CA MET A 82 20.75 -7.40 18.26
C MET A 82 19.70 -6.96 17.24
N LEU A 83 18.96 -5.90 17.57
CA LEU A 83 18.01 -5.24 16.68
C LEU A 83 18.40 -3.77 16.50
N VAL A 84 18.02 -3.21 15.37
CA VAL A 84 18.21 -1.79 15.05
C VAL A 84 16.86 -1.21 14.68
N LEU A 85 16.50 -0.08 15.29
CA LEU A 85 15.32 0.69 14.93
C LEU A 85 15.71 1.72 13.87
N TYR A 86 14.92 1.82 12.82
CA TYR A 86 15.03 2.90 11.85
C TYR A 86 13.65 3.47 11.56
N GLN A 87 13.63 4.74 11.23
CA GLN A 87 12.39 5.40 10.83
C GLN A 87 12.28 5.33 9.32
N LYS A 88 11.12 4.87 8.85
CA LYS A 88 10.75 4.91 7.45
C LYS A 88 9.51 5.79 7.33
N GLU A 89 9.55 6.75 6.44
CA GLU A 89 8.36 7.45 6.05
C GLU A 89 7.49 6.47 5.28
N VAL A 90 6.54 5.86 5.98
CA VAL A 90 5.49 5.09 5.32
C VAL A 90 4.51 6.10 4.80
N GLY A 91 4.40 6.17 3.50
CA GLY A 91 3.36 6.97 2.88
C GLY A 91 2.02 6.47 3.39
N ARG A 92 1.25 7.35 4.01
CA ARG A 92 -0.13 7.08 4.44
C ARG A 92 -1.04 6.71 3.26
N LEU A 93 -0.46 6.64 2.08
CA LEU A 93 -1.11 6.43 0.79
C LEU A 93 -1.19 4.96 0.39
N ASN A 94 -0.34 4.10 0.99
CA ASN A 94 -0.42 2.65 0.79
C ASN A 94 -1.52 2.06 1.69
N THR A 95 -2.77 2.25 1.29
CA THR A 95 -3.83 1.39 1.81
C THR A 95 -3.60 0.01 1.23
N SER A 96 -3.41 -0.98 2.10
CA SER A 96 -3.34 -2.40 1.76
C SER A 96 -4.70 -2.97 1.33
N GLU A 97 -5.68 -2.11 1.09
CA GLU A 97 -7.01 -2.50 0.65
C GLU A 97 -6.93 -3.02 -0.80
N GLU A 98 -7.30 -4.26 -0.98
CA GLU A 98 -7.42 -4.85 -2.31
C GLU A 98 -8.52 -4.16 -3.11
N ALA A 99 -8.45 -4.28 -4.43
CA ALA A 99 -9.52 -3.79 -5.32
C ALA A 99 -10.76 -4.69 -5.19
N HIS A 100 -11.93 -4.07 -5.12
CA HIS A 100 -13.23 -4.73 -5.01
C HIS A 100 -14.18 -4.32 -6.16
N PRO A 101 -13.94 -4.77 -7.40
CA PRO A 101 -14.79 -4.43 -8.54
C PRO A 101 -16.25 -4.85 -8.36
N GLU A 102 -16.49 -5.87 -7.52
CA GLU A 102 -17.83 -6.34 -7.16
C GLU A 102 -18.65 -5.29 -6.39
N LEU A 103 -18.00 -4.26 -5.84
CA LEU A 103 -18.67 -3.13 -5.19
C LEU A 103 -19.13 -2.04 -6.17
N MET A 104 -18.90 -2.22 -7.47
CA MET A 104 -19.46 -1.34 -8.49
C MET A 104 -20.99 -1.44 -8.48
N LYS A 105 -21.64 -0.28 -8.48
CA LYS A 105 -23.10 -0.25 -8.60
C LYS A 105 -23.52 -0.47 -10.04
N PRO A 106 -24.54 -1.26 -10.30
CA PRO A 106 -25.08 -1.37 -11.65
C PRO A 106 -25.60 0.00 -12.14
N LEU A 107 -25.41 0.28 -13.40
CA LEU A 107 -25.96 1.48 -14.03
C LEU A 107 -27.48 1.32 -14.17
N ASN A 108 -28.22 2.38 -13.91
CA ASN A 108 -29.62 2.44 -14.27
C ASN A 108 -29.80 2.64 -15.79
N GLU A 109 -31.05 2.60 -16.26
CA GLU A 109 -31.36 2.69 -17.68
C GLU A 109 -30.78 3.95 -18.35
N ALA A 110 -31.00 5.13 -17.75
CA ALA A 110 -30.47 6.40 -18.29
C ALA A 110 -28.93 6.48 -18.27
N GLN A 111 -28.30 5.91 -17.23
CA GLN A 111 -26.84 5.83 -17.15
C GLN A 111 -26.27 4.84 -18.17
N THR A 112 -26.95 3.73 -18.42
CA THR A 112 -26.57 2.74 -19.43
C THR A 112 -26.66 3.34 -20.83
N GLU A 113 -27.74 4.07 -21.12
CA GLU A 113 -27.91 4.79 -22.39
C GLU A 113 -26.77 5.80 -22.60
N ALA A 114 -26.47 6.62 -21.58
CA ALA A 114 -25.38 7.58 -21.61
C ALA A 114 -24.01 6.90 -21.80
N PHE A 115 -23.76 5.80 -21.09
CA PHE A 115 -22.53 5.02 -21.21
C PHE A 115 -22.34 4.46 -22.63
N ASN A 116 -23.37 3.87 -23.21
CA ASN A 116 -23.35 3.33 -24.57
C ASN A 116 -23.13 4.44 -25.61
N SER A 117 -23.85 5.55 -25.49
CA SER A 117 -23.71 6.69 -26.39
C SER A 117 -22.29 7.30 -26.36
N ILE A 118 -21.66 7.37 -25.18
CA ILE A 118 -20.28 7.84 -25.05
C ILE A 118 -19.30 6.86 -25.72
N ASN A 119 -19.48 5.54 -25.55
CA ASN A 119 -18.64 4.53 -26.21
C ASN A 119 -18.75 4.64 -27.73
N GLU A 120 -19.95 4.81 -28.27
CA GLU A 120 -20.16 5.03 -29.70
C GLU A 120 -19.42 6.28 -30.20
N GLN A 121 -19.51 7.39 -29.45
CA GLN A 121 -18.82 8.61 -29.82
C GLN A 121 -17.29 8.47 -29.74
N PHE A 122 -16.74 7.72 -28.81
CA PHE A 122 -15.31 7.46 -28.74
C PHE A 122 -14.75 6.62 -29.89
N ALA A 123 -15.60 5.90 -30.63
CA ALA A 123 -15.18 5.24 -31.87
C ALA A 123 -14.75 6.24 -32.97
N GLU A 124 -15.29 7.46 -32.94
CA GLU A 124 -15.05 8.49 -33.96
C GLU A 124 -14.33 9.74 -33.42
N LYS A 125 -14.37 9.96 -32.11
CA LYS A 125 -13.92 11.21 -31.46
C LYS A 125 -12.98 10.93 -30.32
N ASN A 126 -12.00 11.78 -30.12
CA ASN A 126 -11.06 11.71 -28.99
C ASN A 126 -11.58 12.39 -27.72
N VAL A 127 -12.66 13.19 -27.81
CA VAL A 127 -13.23 13.95 -26.70
C VAL A 127 -14.74 13.85 -26.76
N VAL A 128 -15.34 13.50 -25.61
CA VAL A 128 -16.79 13.44 -25.44
C VAL A 128 -17.18 14.21 -24.18
N LEU A 129 -18.23 15.03 -24.27
CA LEU A 129 -18.78 15.78 -23.14
C LEU A 129 -20.00 15.06 -22.56
N LEU A 130 -19.87 14.62 -21.29
CA LEU A 130 -21.03 14.19 -20.51
C LEU A 130 -21.59 15.37 -19.73
N HIS A 131 -22.70 15.94 -20.20
CA HIS A 131 -23.42 17.00 -19.52
C HIS A 131 -24.53 16.43 -18.61
N GLY A 132 -24.60 16.89 -17.38
CA GLY A 132 -25.64 16.45 -16.44
C GLY A 132 -25.60 17.26 -15.13
N VAL A 133 -26.74 17.37 -14.48
CA VAL A 133 -26.88 18.10 -13.19
C VAL A 133 -26.09 17.42 -12.07
N THR A 134 -25.86 18.14 -10.98
CA THR A 134 -25.28 17.58 -9.76
C THR A 134 -26.14 16.43 -9.27
N SER A 135 -25.52 15.38 -8.75
CA SER A 135 -26.19 14.16 -8.26
C SER A 135 -26.91 13.30 -9.31
N SER A 136 -26.72 13.56 -10.62
CA SER A 136 -27.28 12.69 -11.68
C SER A 136 -26.59 11.31 -11.82
N GLY A 137 -25.62 11.02 -10.94
CA GLY A 137 -24.94 9.73 -10.95
C GLY A 137 -23.78 9.59 -11.95
N LYS A 138 -23.25 10.70 -12.49
CA LYS A 138 -22.09 10.70 -13.41
C LYS A 138 -20.90 9.92 -12.89
N THR A 139 -20.67 9.96 -11.57
CA THR A 139 -19.57 9.23 -10.93
C THR A 139 -19.63 7.73 -11.17
N GLU A 140 -20.82 7.13 -11.15
CA GLU A 140 -20.97 5.70 -11.43
C GLU A 140 -20.63 5.39 -12.91
N ILE A 141 -21.03 6.26 -13.85
CA ILE A 141 -20.64 6.13 -15.26
C ILE A 141 -19.12 6.22 -15.41
N TYR A 142 -18.45 7.15 -14.72
CA TYR A 142 -16.98 7.24 -14.74
C TYR A 142 -16.31 6.01 -14.15
N ILE A 143 -16.84 5.42 -13.06
CA ILE A 143 -16.33 4.18 -12.48
C ILE A 143 -16.37 3.04 -13.51
N HIS A 144 -17.45 2.92 -14.26
CA HIS A 144 -17.57 1.93 -15.31
C HIS A 144 -16.58 2.17 -16.47
N PHE A 145 -16.34 3.43 -16.87
CA PHE A 145 -15.30 3.74 -17.86
C PHE A 145 -13.90 3.45 -17.37
N ILE A 146 -13.62 3.75 -16.10
CA ILE A 146 -12.34 3.38 -15.48
C ILE A 146 -12.15 1.88 -15.56
N GLN A 147 -13.13 1.08 -15.10
CA GLN A 147 -13.04 -0.38 -15.14
C GLN A 147 -12.83 -0.88 -16.59
N GLN A 148 -13.57 -0.35 -17.55
CA GLN A 148 -13.41 -0.70 -18.97
C GLN A 148 -11.99 -0.42 -19.49
N ALA A 149 -11.35 0.67 -19.08
CA ALA A 149 -9.96 0.97 -19.42
C ALA A 149 -8.99 0.00 -18.75
N LEU A 150 -9.22 -0.32 -17.47
CA LEU A 150 -8.38 -1.29 -16.74
C LEU A 150 -8.49 -2.72 -17.32
N ASP A 151 -9.65 -3.11 -17.82
CA ASP A 151 -9.86 -4.40 -18.49
C ASP A 151 -9.05 -4.50 -19.82
N ARG A 152 -8.73 -3.34 -20.41
CA ARG A 152 -7.81 -3.23 -21.56
C ARG A 152 -6.35 -3.03 -21.17
N SER A 153 -6.02 -3.11 -19.88
CA SER A 153 -4.68 -2.83 -19.34
C SER A 153 -4.19 -1.40 -19.62
N GLU A 154 -5.12 -0.46 -19.68
CA GLU A 154 -4.85 0.97 -19.86
C GLU A 154 -4.80 1.66 -18.48
N GLN A 155 -4.05 2.76 -18.39
CA GLN A 155 -4.04 3.63 -17.21
C GLN A 155 -5.06 4.76 -17.35
N VAL A 156 -5.60 5.22 -16.22
CA VAL A 156 -6.58 6.29 -16.18
C VAL A 156 -6.08 7.45 -15.35
N LEU A 157 -6.13 8.66 -15.91
CA LEU A 157 -5.95 9.92 -15.18
C LEU A 157 -7.32 10.58 -14.98
N TYR A 158 -7.74 10.71 -13.72
CA TYR A 158 -9.02 11.31 -13.36
C TYR A 158 -8.80 12.67 -12.69
N LEU A 159 -9.08 13.76 -13.42
CA LEU A 159 -8.86 15.12 -12.96
C LEU A 159 -10.11 15.72 -12.33
N LEU A 160 -9.95 16.34 -11.17
CA LEU A 160 -11.01 17.03 -10.43
C LEU A 160 -10.65 18.50 -10.20
N PRO A 161 -11.61 19.44 -10.38
CA PRO A 161 -11.34 20.87 -10.27
C PRO A 161 -11.18 21.36 -8.82
N GLU A 162 -11.76 20.67 -7.83
CA GLU A 162 -11.80 21.12 -6.43
C GLU A 162 -11.47 20.02 -5.43
N ILE A 163 -10.66 20.36 -4.42
CA ILE A 163 -10.26 19.43 -3.36
C ILE A 163 -11.46 19.00 -2.48
N ALA A 164 -12.46 19.85 -2.31
CA ALA A 164 -13.63 19.56 -1.48
C ALA A 164 -14.50 18.43 -2.05
N LEU A 165 -14.59 18.32 -3.37
CA LEU A 165 -15.28 17.23 -4.05
C LEU A 165 -14.47 15.91 -4.01
N THR A 166 -13.17 16.02 -3.79
CA THR A 166 -12.24 14.87 -3.82
C THR A 166 -12.55 13.84 -2.74
N VAL A 167 -13.00 14.24 -1.55
CA VAL A 167 -13.21 13.30 -0.42
C VAL A 167 -14.28 12.25 -0.73
N GLN A 168 -15.44 12.66 -1.26
CA GLN A 168 -16.53 11.72 -1.58
C GLN A 168 -16.15 10.81 -2.76
N ILE A 169 -15.61 11.39 -3.82
CA ILE A 169 -15.21 10.67 -5.03
C ILE A 169 -14.05 9.72 -4.68
N THR A 170 -13.05 10.20 -3.94
CA THR A 170 -11.92 9.41 -3.47
C THR A 170 -12.37 8.19 -2.65
N SER A 171 -13.26 8.40 -1.66
CA SER A 171 -13.78 7.29 -0.85
C SER A 171 -14.55 6.27 -1.71
N ARG A 172 -15.30 6.74 -2.70
CA ARG A 172 -16.03 5.86 -3.61
C ARG A 172 -15.09 5.07 -4.53
N LEU A 173 -14.08 5.74 -5.12
CA LEU A 173 -13.07 5.09 -5.96
C LEU A 173 -12.19 4.13 -5.17
N LYS A 174 -11.77 4.49 -3.93
CA LYS A 174 -10.99 3.61 -3.08
C LYS A 174 -11.70 2.30 -2.75
N LYS A 175 -13.01 2.35 -2.51
CA LYS A 175 -13.82 1.14 -2.26
C LYS A 175 -13.81 0.17 -3.44
N VAL A 176 -13.71 0.67 -4.67
CA VAL A 176 -13.74 -0.15 -5.87
C VAL A 176 -12.34 -0.56 -6.31
N PHE A 177 -11.41 0.39 -6.35
CA PHE A 177 -10.10 0.19 -6.96
C PHE A 177 -8.96 -0.03 -5.95
N GLY A 178 -9.21 0.16 -4.66
CA GLY A 178 -8.28 -0.16 -3.58
C GLY A 178 -6.87 0.39 -3.81
N ASN A 179 -5.89 -0.50 -3.73
CA ASN A 179 -4.45 -0.22 -3.91
C ASN A 179 -4.05 0.13 -5.36
N ARG A 180 -4.95 -0.06 -6.34
CA ARG A 180 -4.75 0.34 -7.74
C ARG A 180 -4.92 1.84 -7.95
N LEU A 181 -5.48 2.58 -6.96
CA LEU A 181 -5.75 4.02 -7.02
C LEU A 181 -4.65 4.82 -6.34
N GLY A 182 -3.95 5.66 -7.09
CA GLY A 182 -3.08 6.71 -6.59
C GLY A 182 -3.83 8.05 -6.49
N ILE A 183 -3.66 8.76 -5.37
CA ILE A 183 -4.29 10.07 -5.17
C ILE A 183 -3.19 11.12 -5.10
N TYR A 184 -3.26 12.13 -5.94
CA TYR A 184 -2.30 13.22 -5.99
C TYR A 184 -3.01 14.56 -5.86
N HIS A 185 -2.74 15.31 -4.79
CA HIS A 185 -3.32 16.65 -4.61
C HIS A 185 -2.39 17.60 -3.83
N SER A 186 -2.69 18.89 -3.94
CA SER A 186 -1.86 19.98 -3.40
C SER A 186 -1.72 20.00 -1.87
N LYS A 187 -2.59 19.32 -1.11
CA LYS A 187 -2.50 19.23 0.35
C LYS A 187 -1.50 18.16 0.84
N TYR A 188 -1.02 17.32 -0.06
CA TYR A 188 0.02 16.38 0.29
C TYR A 188 1.35 17.08 0.46
N SER A 189 2.14 16.61 1.40
CA SER A 189 3.53 17.04 1.56
C SER A 189 4.36 16.72 0.31
N ASP A 190 5.47 17.39 0.14
CA ASP A 190 6.38 17.10 -0.98
C ASP A 190 6.84 15.64 -0.98
N ALA A 191 7.09 15.06 0.20
CA ALA A 191 7.46 13.64 0.34
C ALA A 191 6.37 12.68 -0.16
N GLU A 192 5.11 12.93 0.21
CA GLU A 192 3.97 12.12 -0.27
C GLU A 192 3.78 12.23 -1.79
N ARG A 193 3.95 13.43 -2.34
CA ARG A 193 3.87 13.65 -3.80
C ARG A 193 5.00 12.93 -4.55
N VAL A 194 6.20 12.97 -4.01
CA VAL A 194 7.36 12.25 -4.57
C VAL A 194 7.15 10.73 -4.50
N GLU A 195 6.55 10.21 -3.42
CA GLU A 195 6.24 8.79 -3.29
C GLU A 195 5.27 8.31 -4.38
N ILE A 196 4.17 9.05 -4.61
CA ILE A 196 3.21 8.73 -5.68
C ILE A 196 3.91 8.74 -7.04
N TRP A 197 4.74 9.77 -7.28
CA TRP A 197 5.47 9.91 -8.52
C TRP A 197 6.46 8.76 -8.75
N ASN A 198 7.24 8.40 -7.73
CA ASN A 198 8.18 7.28 -7.79
C ASN A 198 7.46 5.94 -8.04
N LYS A 199 6.31 5.74 -7.40
CA LYS A 199 5.50 4.55 -7.67
C LYS A 199 4.99 4.54 -9.10
N GLN A 200 4.56 5.69 -9.63
CA GLN A 200 4.09 5.79 -11.01
C GLN A 200 5.19 5.51 -12.05
N LEU A 201 6.45 5.78 -11.72
CA LEU A 201 7.61 5.46 -12.55
C LEU A 201 8.17 4.04 -12.32
N SER A 202 7.62 3.29 -11.38
CA SER A 202 8.08 1.93 -11.05
C SER A 202 7.50 0.87 -12.01
N ASN A 203 7.93 -0.37 -11.85
CA ASN A 203 7.39 -1.51 -12.58
C ASN A 203 5.95 -1.92 -12.14
N ALA A 204 5.42 -1.30 -11.08
CA ALA A 204 4.07 -1.53 -10.57
C ALA A 204 3.36 -0.18 -10.29
N PRO A 205 3.09 0.61 -11.34
CA PRO A 205 2.43 1.90 -11.21
C PRO A 205 1.00 1.76 -10.70
N TYR A 206 0.40 2.88 -10.29
CA TYR A 206 -1.05 2.91 -10.11
C TYR A 206 -1.74 2.80 -11.47
N ASP A 207 -2.83 2.06 -11.50
CA ASP A 207 -3.67 1.95 -12.70
C ASP A 207 -4.57 3.18 -12.88
N VAL A 208 -5.00 3.77 -11.76
CA VAL A 208 -5.80 4.99 -11.72
C VAL A 208 -5.06 6.06 -10.90
N VAL A 209 -4.88 7.25 -11.46
CA VAL A 209 -4.34 8.41 -10.74
C VAL A 209 -5.42 9.49 -10.69
N LEU A 210 -5.70 9.97 -9.46
CA LEU A 210 -6.68 11.01 -9.14
C LEU A 210 -5.96 12.29 -8.76
#